data_de467503caa5f961595e921342a8875a
#
_entry.id   de467503caa5f961595e921342a8875a
#
_cell.length_a   1.000
_cell.length_b   1.000
_cell.length_c   1.000
_cell.angle_alpha   90.00
_cell.angle_beta   90.00
_cell.angle_gamma   90.00
#
_symmetry.space_group_name_H-M   'P 1'
#
loop_
_entity.id
_entity.type
_entity.pdbx_description
1 polymer ?
#
loop_
_entity_poly.entity_id
_entity_poly.type
_entity_poly.pdbx_seq_one_letter_code
_entity_poly.pdbx_strand_id
1 'polypeptide(L)'
;MESAGHEVFRFDAAFKDVHPCIGCDKCRRTGTCTFAADDMKLLNPHLLAADAVVFVSPIYYFTINAQLKAVIDRFYANNEVLMGGKKAVLITAMADTEMDSALAANEMFRQMTGYLGWENAGVLNARNAPTAADLSGDDLERAYALGKEL
;
A
#
# COMPACT_ATOMS: atom_id res chain seq x y z
N MET A 1 2.64 13.59 -7.38
CA MET A 1 3.05 13.89 -6.00
C MET A 1 4.25 14.85 -5.97
N GLU A 2 5.45 14.48 -6.39
CA GLU A 2 6.64 15.39 -6.36
C GLU A 2 6.39 16.72 -7.09
N SER A 3 5.77 16.69 -8.27
CA SER A 3 5.39 17.91 -9.00
C SER A 3 4.36 18.80 -8.28
N ALA A 4 3.68 18.28 -7.25
CA ALA A 4 2.78 19.02 -6.38
C ALA A 4 3.45 19.47 -5.07
N GLY A 5 4.76 19.22 -4.92
CA GLY A 5 5.55 19.67 -3.77
C GLY A 5 5.65 18.67 -2.61
N HIS A 6 5.14 17.44 -2.78
CA HIS A 6 5.26 16.40 -1.75
C HIS A 6 6.68 15.80 -1.74
N GLU A 7 7.22 15.55 -0.55
CA GLU A 7 8.37 14.67 -0.38
C GLU A 7 7.92 13.22 -0.51
N VAL A 8 8.54 12.46 -1.42
CA VAL A 8 8.11 11.09 -1.73
C VAL A 8 9.22 10.09 -1.44
N PHE A 9 8.94 9.14 -0.54
CA PHE A 9 9.74 7.93 -0.36
C PHE A 9 9.08 6.76 -1.08
N ARG A 10 9.79 6.14 -2.03
CA ARG A 10 9.31 4.99 -2.79
C ARG A 10 9.93 3.69 -2.26
N PHE A 11 9.08 2.68 -2.02
CA PHE A 11 9.50 1.36 -1.58
C PHE A 11 8.92 0.28 -2.51
N ASP A 12 9.77 -0.27 -3.36
CA ASP A 12 9.38 -1.32 -4.31
C ASP A 12 9.43 -2.70 -3.65
N ALA A 13 8.35 -3.10 -3.01
CA ALA A 13 8.25 -4.34 -2.23
C ALA A 13 8.68 -5.61 -2.99
N ALA A 14 8.50 -5.62 -4.33
CA ALA A 14 8.90 -6.76 -5.18
C ALA A 14 10.42 -6.99 -5.24
N PHE A 15 11.22 -5.97 -4.92
CA PHE A 15 12.69 -6.01 -4.98
C PHE A 15 13.34 -5.86 -3.60
N LYS A 16 12.55 -6.06 -2.55
CA LYS A 16 12.98 -5.95 -1.15
C LYS A 16 12.87 -7.29 -0.44
N ASP A 17 13.83 -7.53 0.43
CA ASP A 17 13.76 -8.68 1.35
C ASP A 17 12.84 -8.33 2.52
N VAL A 18 11.56 -8.65 2.39
CA VAL A 18 10.58 -8.49 3.45
C VAL A 18 10.00 -9.85 3.81
N HIS A 19 10.40 -10.34 4.97
CA HIS A 19 9.85 -11.58 5.48
C HIS A 19 8.39 -11.42 5.91
N PRO A 20 7.45 -12.27 5.47
CA PRO A 20 6.05 -12.19 5.88
C PRO A 20 5.91 -12.37 7.40
N CYS A 21 4.90 -11.76 7.99
CA CYS A 21 4.59 -11.93 9.40
C CYS A 21 4.18 -13.39 9.71
N ILE A 22 4.77 -13.97 10.72
CA ILE A 22 4.47 -15.35 11.16
C ILE A 22 3.57 -15.41 12.40
N GLY A 23 3.02 -14.29 12.85
CA GLY A 23 2.11 -14.23 14.00
C GLY A 23 2.75 -14.62 15.34
N CYS A 24 4.07 -14.51 15.48
CA CYS A 24 4.80 -14.97 16.69
C CYS A 24 4.64 -14.05 17.91
N ASP A 25 4.03 -12.90 17.75
CA ASP A 25 3.72 -11.90 18.77
C ASP A 25 4.95 -11.35 19.57
N LYS A 26 6.16 -11.57 19.05
CA LYS A 26 7.39 -11.09 19.69
C LYS A 26 7.41 -9.57 19.80
N CYS A 27 6.98 -8.87 18.74
CA CYS A 27 6.97 -7.40 18.70
C CYS A 27 6.13 -6.79 19.83
N ARG A 28 4.99 -7.39 20.19
CA ARG A 28 4.17 -6.92 21.32
C ARG A 28 4.84 -7.11 22.68
N ARG A 29 5.64 -8.16 22.83
CA ARG A 29 6.32 -8.46 24.08
C ARG A 29 7.63 -7.71 24.27
N THR A 30 8.36 -7.42 23.18
CA THR A 30 9.72 -6.89 23.24
C THR A 30 9.90 -5.55 22.52
N GLY A 31 8.86 -5.03 21.85
CA GLY A 31 8.94 -3.86 21.00
C GLY A 31 9.66 -4.08 19.66
N THR A 32 10.14 -5.31 19.39
CA THR A 32 10.97 -5.57 18.20
C THR A 32 10.48 -6.81 17.44
N CYS A 33 10.31 -6.70 16.13
CA CYS A 33 9.95 -7.81 15.27
C CYS A 33 11.04 -8.89 15.23
N THR A 34 10.67 -10.15 15.07
CA THR A 34 11.61 -11.26 14.83
C THR A 34 12.48 -11.03 13.60
N PHE A 35 11.92 -10.43 12.56
CA PHE A 35 12.60 -10.12 11.30
C PHE A 35 13.02 -8.64 11.21
N ALA A 36 13.44 -8.02 12.31
CA ALA A 36 13.80 -6.60 12.35
C ALA A 36 15.02 -6.23 11.47
N ALA A 37 15.80 -7.22 11.05
CA ALA A 37 16.99 -7.01 10.22
C ALA A 37 16.70 -6.94 8.73
N ASP A 38 15.49 -7.34 8.29
CA ASP A 38 15.06 -7.27 6.88
C ASP A 38 14.81 -5.83 6.40
N ASP A 39 14.39 -5.67 5.14
CA ASP A 39 14.23 -4.37 4.53
C ASP A 39 13.07 -3.52 5.08
N MET A 40 12.23 -4.06 5.97
CA MET A 40 11.28 -3.25 6.73
C MET A 40 11.98 -2.16 7.56
N LYS A 41 13.25 -2.35 7.94
CA LYS A 41 14.07 -1.32 8.60
C LYS A 41 14.24 -0.04 7.76
N LEU A 42 14.21 -0.19 6.44
CA LEU A 42 14.30 0.95 5.50
C LEU A 42 12.96 1.67 5.37
N LEU A 43 11.85 0.92 5.39
CA LEU A 43 10.52 1.47 5.24
C LEU A 43 9.98 2.10 6.53
N ASN A 44 10.15 1.46 7.67
CA ASN A 44 9.52 1.84 8.93
C ASN A 44 9.70 3.33 9.30
N PRO A 45 10.90 3.94 9.22
CA PRO A 45 11.05 5.36 9.56
C PRO A 45 10.18 6.27 8.70
N HIS A 46 10.10 6.00 7.39
CA HIS A 46 9.29 6.78 6.45
C HIS A 46 7.79 6.49 6.64
N LEU A 47 7.39 5.23 6.81
CA LEU A 47 6.00 4.85 7.05
C LEU A 47 5.44 5.52 8.32
N LEU A 48 6.24 5.58 9.39
CA LEU A 48 5.80 6.19 10.65
C LEU A 48 5.69 7.70 10.52
N ALA A 49 6.61 8.35 9.80
CA ALA A 49 6.65 9.81 9.62
C ALA A 49 5.67 10.32 8.54
N ALA A 50 5.24 9.49 7.60
CA ALA A 50 4.42 9.91 6.47
C ALA A 50 3.04 10.43 6.89
N ASP A 51 2.58 11.50 6.25
CA ASP A 51 1.19 12.00 6.35
C ASP A 51 0.25 11.20 5.44
N ALA A 52 0.78 10.62 4.36
CA ALA A 52 0.01 9.83 3.41
C ALA A 52 0.75 8.57 2.95
N VAL A 53 -0.01 7.49 2.65
CA VAL A 53 0.52 6.24 2.13
C VAL A 53 -0.22 5.86 0.84
N VAL A 54 0.52 5.69 -0.24
CA VAL A 54 -0.03 5.22 -1.53
C VAL A 54 0.38 3.77 -1.74
N PHE A 55 -0.62 2.89 -1.76
CA PHE A 55 -0.46 1.47 -2.06
C PHE A 55 -0.62 1.28 -3.57
N VAL A 56 0.40 0.74 -4.23
CA VAL A 56 0.37 0.45 -5.67
C VAL A 56 0.62 -1.03 -5.89
N SER A 57 -0.29 -1.71 -6.59
CA SER A 57 -0.19 -3.16 -6.79
C SER A 57 -0.84 -3.60 -8.10
N PRO A 58 -0.28 -4.59 -8.82
CA PRO A 58 -1.09 -5.35 -9.75
C PRO A 58 -2.15 -6.15 -8.99
N ILE A 59 -3.28 -6.44 -9.66
CA ILE A 59 -4.24 -7.43 -9.18
C ILE A 59 -3.78 -8.81 -9.63
N TYR A 60 -3.45 -9.65 -8.66
CA TYR A 60 -3.14 -11.07 -8.87
C TYR A 60 -4.15 -11.92 -8.12
N TYR A 61 -4.87 -12.80 -8.84
CA TYR A 61 -5.92 -13.63 -8.24
C TYR A 61 -6.87 -12.82 -7.34
N PHE A 62 -7.44 -11.75 -7.92
CA PHE A 62 -8.49 -10.90 -7.34
C PHE A 62 -8.07 -10.04 -6.13
N THR A 63 -6.78 -9.97 -5.79
CA THR A 63 -6.30 -9.12 -4.69
C THR A 63 -4.93 -8.50 -5.01
N ILE A 64 -4.36 -7.76 -4.07
CA ILE A 64 -3.01 -7.22 -4.18
C ILE A 64 -1.96 -8.35 -4.24
N ASN A 65 -0.80 -8.05 -4.80
CA ASN A 65 0.29 -9.03 -4.88
C ASN A 65 0.85 -9.41 -3.49
N ALA A 66 1.45 -10.59 -3.41
CA ALA A 66 1.94 -11.16 -2.16
C ALA A 66 3.04 -10.30 -1.51
N GLN A 67 3.88 -9.64 -2.29
CA GLN A 67 4.97 -8.81 -1.80
C GLN A 67 4.44 -7.59 -1.04
N LEU A 68 3.45 -6.90 -1.58
CA LEU A 68 2.82 -5.78 -0.87
C LEU A 68 2.07 -6.28 0.37
N LYS A 69 1.39 -7.43 0.27
CA LYS A 69 0.70 -8.02 1.43
C LYS A 69 1.67 -8.38 2.55
N ALA A 70 2.85 -8.90 2.23
CA ALA A 70 3.88 -9.18 3.23
C ALA A 70 4.32 -7.89 3.98
N VAL A 71 4.46 -6.77 3.28
CA VAL A 71 4.74 -5.46 3.89
C VAL A 71 3.61 -5.02 4.81
N ILE A 72 2.35 -5.11 4.34
CA ILE A 72 1.17 -4.70 5.12
C ILE A 72 1.04 -5.53 6.40
N ASP A 73 1.26 -6.84 6.35
CA ASP A 73 1.18 -7.72 7.53
C ASP A 73 2.23 -7.36 8.60
N ARG A 74 3.33 -6.74 8.19
CA ARG A 74 4.37 -6.27 9.11
C ARG A 74 4.02 -4.94 9.80
N PHE A 75 2.94 -4.25 9.40
CA PHE A 75 2.40 -3.10 10.14
C PHE A 75 2.03 -3.47 11.57
N TYR A 76 1.69 -4.71 11.81
CA TYR A 76 1.38 -5.23 13.15
C TYR A 76 2.46 -4.89 14.20
N ALA A 77 3.73 -4.87 13.80
CA ALA A 77 4.83 -4.52 14.72
C ALA A 77 4.79 -3.05 15.19
N ASN A 78 4.14 -2.18 14.42
CA ASN A 78 4.02 -0.74 14.69
C ASN A 78 2.55 -0.31 14.84
N ASN A 79 1.65 -1.26 15.05
CA ASN A 79 0.21 -1.05 14.94
C ASN A 79 -0.28 0.17 15.76
N GLU A 80 0.14 0.30 17.01
CA GLU A 80 -0.31 1.38 17.90
C GLU A 80 0.14 2.76 17.42
N VAL A 81 1.33 2.85 16.83
CA VAL A 81 1.89 4.11 16.31
C VAL A 81 1.29 4.48 14.96
N LEU A 82 0.82 3.48 14.21
CA LEU A 82 0.19 3.67 12.91
C LEU A 82 -1.29 4.07 12.99
N MET A 83 -1.90 4.02 14.18
CA MET A 83 -3.32 4.39 14.34
C MET A 83 -3.55 5.89 14.16
N GLY A 84 -4.49 6.23 13.26
CA GLY A 84 -4.94 7.60 13.00
C GLY A 84 -3.98 8.46 12.17
N GLY A 85 -4.48 9.63 11.80
CA GLY A 85 -3.69 10.77 11.32
C GLY A 85 -3.09 10.67 9.91
N LYS A 86 -3.34 9.59 9.16
CA LYS A 86 -2.79 9.45 7.80
C LYS A 86 -3.89 9.41 6.75
N LYS A 87 -3.56 9.88 5.54
CA LYS A 87 -4.34 9.61 4.33
C LYS A 87 -3.81 8.35 3.65
N ALA A 88 -4.69 7.64 2.94
CA ALA A 88 -4.30 6.47 2.17
C ALA A 88 -4.98 6.45 0.80
N VAL A 89 -4.23 6.02 -0.22
CA VAL A 89 -4.72 5.79 -1.58
C VAL A 89 -4.36 4.37 -2.00
N LEU A 90 -5.27 3.70 -2.70
CA LEU A 90 -5.00 2.45 -3.39
C LEU A 90 -5.01 2.68 -4.90
N ILE A 91 -3.94 2.29 -5.58
CA ILE A 91 -3.87 2.24 -7.04
C ILE A 91 -3.59 0.81 -7.46
N THR A 92 -4.46 0.24 -8.30
CA THR A 92 -4.25 -1.10 -8.83
C THR A 92 -4.28 -1.11 -10.36
N ALA A 93 -3.59 -2.08 -10.96
CA ALA A 93 -3.67 -2.37 -12.39
C ALA A 93 -4.02 -3.85 -12.59
N MET A 94 -4.87 -4.13 -13.58
CA MET A 94 -5.31 -5.49 -13.88
C MET A 94 -5.52 -5.69 -15.39
N ALA A 95 -5.29 -6.92 -15.85
CA ALA A 95 -5.55 -7.29 -17.25
C ALA A 95 -7.04 -7.39 -17.58
N ASP A 96 -7.87 -7.66 -16.56
CA ASP A 96 -9.31 -7.81 -16.70
C ASP A 96 -10.00 -6.46 -17.00
N THR A 97 -11.13 -6.52 -17.70
CA THR A 97 -12.01 -5.39 -17.97
C THR A 97 -13.08 -5.20 -16.89
N GLU A 98 -13.36 -6.26 -16.12
CA GLU A 98 -14.44 -6.27 -15.13
C GLU A 98 -13.96 -5.70 -13.78
N MET A 99 -14.73 -4.78 -13.23
CA MET A 99 -14.42 -4.18 -11.92
C MET A 99 -14.44 -5.18 -10.77
N ASP A 100 -15.19 -6.26 -10.91
CA ASP A 100 -15.31 -7.30 -9.88
C ASP A 100 -13.98 -7.95 -9.55
N SER A 101 -13.04 -7.96 -10.50
CA SER A 101 -11.68 -8.46 -10.27
C SER A 101 -10.88 -7.67 -9.23
N ALA A 102 -11.24 -6.42 -8.95
CA ALA A 102 -10.59 -5.58 -7.93
C ALA A 102 -11.35 -5.54 -6.59
N LEU A 103 -12.54 -6.13 -6.49
CA LEU A 103 -13.41 -5.97 -5.31
C LEU A 103 -12.73 -6.42 -4.01
N ALA A 104 -12.03 -7.54 -4.01
CA ALA A 104 -11.36 -8.04 -2.81
C ALA A 104 -10.20 -7.11 -2.37
N ALA A 105 -9.45 -6.56 -3.32
CA ALA A 105 -8.40 -5.58 -3.02
C ALA A 105 -8.98 -4.27 -2.46
N ASN A 106 -10.07 -3.78 -3.05
CA ASN A 106 -10.75 -2.57 -2.59
C ASN A 106 -11.34 -2.75 -1.19
N GLU A 107 -11.98 -3.91 -0.93
CA GLU A 107 -12.55 -4.21 0.38
C GLU A 107 -11.45 -4.39 1.44
N MET A 108 -10.37 -5.09 1.14
CA MET A 108 -9.21 -5.20 2.03
C MET A 108 -8.67 -3.82 2.39
N PHE A 109 -8.50 -2.93 1.41
CA PHE A 109 -8.04 -1.57 1.62
C PHE A 109 -9.00 -0.76 2.50
N ARG A 110 -10.31 -0.83 2.23
CA ARG A 110 -11.35 -0.17 3.04
C ARG A 110 -11.34 -0.64 4.49
N GLN A 111 -11.21 -1.95 4.73
CA GLN A 111 -11.17 -2.53 6.07
C GLN A 111 -9.87 -2.13 6.80
N MET A 112 -8.74 -2.18 6.11
CA MET A 112 -7.45 -1.81 6.68
C MET A 112 -7.41 -0.33 7.09
N THR A 113 -7.82 0.57 6.20
CA THR A 113 -7.85 2.01 6.49
C THR A 113 -8.84 2.33 7.60
N GLY A 114 -10.02 1.70 7.60
CA GLY A 114 -11.00 1.82 8.69
C GLY A 114 -10.46 1.35 10.03
N TYR A 115 -9.77 0.20 10.06
CA TYR A 115 -9.14 -0.32 11.27
C TYR A 115 -8.02 0.61 11.79
N LEU A 116 -7.17 1.12 10.90
CA LEU A 116 -6.09 2.02 11.27
C LEU A 116 -6.57 3.45 11.59
N GLY A 117 -7.83 3.78 11.30
CA GLY A 117 -8.36 5.14 11.44
C GLY A 117 -7.73 6.11 10.44
N TRP A 118 -7.31 5.61 9.26
CA TRP A 118 -6.78 6.43 8.18
C TRP A 118 -7.88 6.91 7.26
N GLU A 119 -7.74 8.11 6.74
CA GLU A 119 -8.63 8.63 5.70
C GLU A 119 -8.42 7.87 4.39
N ASN A 120 -9.48 7.28 3.84
CA ASN A 120 -9.46 6.74 2.49
C ASN A 120 -9.57 7.91 1.50
N ALA A 121 -8.43 8.39 1.01
CA ALA A 121 -8.35 9.53 0.08
C ALA A 121 -8.62 9.13 -1.38
N GLY A 122 -8.76 7.85 -1.69
CA GLY A 122 -9.20 7.41 -3.01
C GLY A 122 -8.72 6.03 -3.42
N VAL A 123 -9.41 5.50 -4.43
CA VAL A 123 -9.09 4.22 -5.08
C VAL A 123 -9.12 4.40 -6.59
N LEU A 124 -8.07 3.96 -7.26
CA LEU A 124 -7.98 3.86 -8.71
C LEU A 124 -7.70 2.41 -9.12
N ASN A 125 -8.58 1.84 -9.93
CA ASN A 125 -8.36 0.53 -10.54
C ASN A 125 -8.21 0.72 -12.05
N ALA A 126 -6.98 0.65 -12.58
CA ALA A 126 -6.69 0.66 -14.01
C ALA A 126 -7.02 -0.72 -14.59
N ARG A 127 -8.01 -0.75 -15.49
CA ARG A 127 -8.50 -1.97 -16.14
C ARG A 127 -7.88 -2.14 -17.52
N ASN A 128 -7.90 -3.38 -18.04
CA ASN A 128 -7.32 -3.70 -19.35
C ASN A 128 -5.87 -3.19 -19.48
N ALA A 129 -5.13 -3.22 -18.38
CA ALA A 129 -3.77 -2.72 -18.26
C ALA A 129 -2.82 -3.83 -17.78
N PRO A 130 -2.59 -4.90 -18.59
CA PRO A 130 -1.67 -5.98 -18.24
C PRO A 130 -0.21 -5.53 -18.15
N THR A 131 0.14 -4.44 -18.81
CA THR A 131 1.47 -3.83 -18.75
C THR A 131 1.37 -2.31 -18.58
N ALA A 132 2.50 -1.67 -18.26
CA ALA A 132 2.55 -0.20 -18.14
C ALA A 132 2.21 0.53 -19.46
N ALA A 133 2.42 -0.10 -20.61
CA ALA A 133 2.11 0.47 -21.93
C ALA A 133 0.59 0.49 -22.21
N ASP A 134 -0.18 -0.30 -21.49
CA ASP A 134 -1.64 -0.42 -21.66
C ASP A 134 -2.42 0.57 -20.78
N LEU A 135 -1.75 1.30 -19.90
CA LEU A 135 -2.40 2.34 -19.08
C LEU A 135 -2.98 3.43 -19.96
N SER A 136 -4.25 3.74 -19.75
CA SER A 136 -4.93 4.81 -20.48
C SER A 136 -4.49 6.21 -20.01
N GLY A 137 -4.68 7.22 -20.87
CA GLY A 137 -4.45 8.61 -20.48
C GLY A 137 -5.32 9.02 -19.28
N ASP A 138 -6.58 8.55 -19.24
CA ASP A 138 -7.51 8.80 -18.13
C ASP A 138 -7.00 8.20 -16.81
N ASP A 139 -6.45 6.98 -16.83
CA ASP A 139 -5.86 6.38 -15.62
C ASP A 139 -4.69 7.21 -15.09
N LEU A 140 -3.84 7.71 -15.99
CA LEU A 140 -2.70 8.55 -15.62
C LEU A 140 -3.16 9.91 -15.06
N GLU A 141 -4.15 10.55 -15.67
CA GLU A 141 -4.73 11.81 -15.20
C GLU A 141 -5.37 11.63 -13.81
N ARG A 142 -6.13 10.56 -13.60
CA ARG A 142 -6.75 10.25 -12.31
C ARG A 142 -5.71 9.94 -11.23
N ALA A 143 -4.67 9.17 -11.56
CA ALA A 143 -3.56 8.92 -10.64
C ALA A 143 -2.84 10.21 -10.26
N TYR A 144 -2.63 11.11 -11.23
CA TYR A 144 -2.06 12.42 -10.99
C TYR A 144 -2.93 13.29 -10.06
N ALA A 145 -4.25 13.32 -10.32
CA ALA A 145 -5.20 14.05 -9.48
C ALA A 145 -5.18 13.56 -8.03
N LEU A 146 -5.27 12.23 -7.82
CA LEU A 146 -5.16 11.63 -6.48
C LEU A 146 -3.86 12.04 -5.76
N GLY A 147 -2.73 12.00 -6.47
CA GLY A 147 -1.44 12.37 -5.88
C GLY A 147 -1.27 13.86 -5.62
N LYS A 148 -2.10 14.72 -6.21
CA LYS A 148 -2.10 16.17 -5.99
C LYS A 148 -2.89 16.56 -4.74
N GLU A 149 -3.93 15.78 -4.40
CA GLU A 149 -4.86 16.07 -3.30
C GLU A 149 -4.39 15.52 -1.94
N LEU A 150 -3.29 14.78 -1.92
CA LEU A 150 -2.70 14.26 -0.68
C LEU A 150 -1.98 15.33 0.11
#